data_e69ac15742c45893b52825750c8906d6
#
_entry.id   e69ac15742c45893b52825750c8906d6
#
_cell.length_a   1.000
_cell.length_b   1.000
_cell.length_c   1.000
_cell.angle_alpha   90.00
_cell.angle_beta   90.00
_cell.angle_gamma   90.00
#
_symmetry.space_group_name_H-M   'P 1'
#
loop_
_entity.id
_entity.type
_entity.pdbx_description
1 polymer ?
#
loop_
_entity_poly.entity_id
_entity_poly.type
_entity_poly.pdbx_seq_one_letter_code
_entity_poly.pdbx_strand_id
1 'polypeptide(L)'
;MELKNLYRGRIREYAEKYGCKYVAGARPWNEKADIALPSATQNEINGDDAKALIANGVIAVSEGANMPSTPEAIRVFQEAKILYAPGKAANAGGVSVSGLEMTQNSIKLSWSQEEVDEKLKSIMKNIHEACVQYGTEPDGYINYVKGANVAGFMKVAKAMMAQGVV
;
A
#
# COMPACT_ATOMS: atom_id res chain seq x y z
N MET A 1 7.22 3.03 21.21
CA MET A 1 5.92 2.85 21.92
C MET A 1 5.89 3.60 23.24
N GLU A 2 6.92 3.46 24.12
CA GLU A 2 7.00 4.16 25.42
C GLU A 2 6.77 5.66 25.31
N LEU A 3 7.50 6.36 24.46
CA LEU A 3 7.39 7.81 24.27
C LEU A 3 5.95 8.25 23.91
N LYS A 4 5.29 7.48 23.04
CA LYS A 4 3.92 7.77 22.62
C LYS A 4 2.89 7.45 23.70
N ASN A 5 3.00 6.28 24.31
CA ASN A 5 1.96 5.75 25.21
C ASN A 5 2.03 6.34 26.63
N LEU A 6 3.24 6.53 27.17
CA LEU A 6 3.41 7.05 28.53
C LEU A 6 3.49 8.57 28.57
N TYR A 7 4.19 9.18 27.63
CA TYR A 7 4.49 10.63 27.65
C TYR A 7 3.71 11.44 26.61
N ARG A 8 2.92 10.78 25.74
CA ARG A 8 2.23 11.42 24.60
C ARG A 8 3.19 12.26 23.72
N GLY A 9 4.47 11.86 23.68
CA GLY A 9 5.52 12.56 22.96
C GLY A 9 5.31 12.52 21.45
N ARG A 10 5.89 13.52 20.78
CA ARG A 10 5.87 13.67 19.34
C ARG A 10 7.18 13.15 18.74
N ILE A 11 7.22 13.06 17.41
CA ILE A 11 8.43 12.58 16.70
C ILE A 11 9.64 13.50 16.91
N ARG A 12 9.45 14.78 17.28
CA ARG A 12 10.52 15.69 17.64
C ARG A 12 11.28 15.20 18.87
N GLU A 13 10.55 14.88 19.95
CA GLU A 13 11.14 14.36 21.20
C GLU A 13 11.82 13.00 20.97
N TYR A 14 11.27 12.19 20.03
CA TYR A 14 11.92 10.97 19.60
C TYR A 14 13.27 11.24 18.94
N ALA A 15 13.31 12.21 18.02
CA ALA A 15 14.54 12.58 17.34
C ALA A 15 15.60 13.13 18.30
N GLU A 16 15.21 13.97 19.25
CA GLU A 16 16.09 14.49 20.30
C GLU A 16 16.65 13.36 21.19
N LYS A 17 15.78 12.39 21.59
CA LYS A 17 16.18 11.25 22.42
C LYS A 17 17.16 10.29 21.74
N TYR A 18 16.97 10.05 20.44
CA TYR A 18 17.73 9.02 19.71
C TYR A 18 18.73 9.60 18.69
N GLY A 19 18.91 10.91 18.64
CA GLY A 19 19.84 11.57 17.70
C GLY A 19 19.45 11.45 16.23
N CYS A 20 18.13 11.32 15.93
CA CYS A 20 17.66 11.23 14.56
C CYS A 20 17.44 12.61 13.94
N LYS A 21 17.55 12.70 12.61
CA LYS A 21 17.21 13.93 11.87
C LYS A 21 15.71 14.23 12.02
N TYR A 22 15.39 15.45 12.36
CA TYR A 22 14.03 15.99 12.39
C TYR A 22 13.95 17.29 11.61
N VAL A 23 12.97 17.42 10.75
CA VAL A 23 12.72 18.63 9.95
C VAL A 23 11.31 19.14 10.26
N ALA A 24 11.22 20.25 10.97
CA ALA A 24 9.95 20.83 11.38
C ALA A 24 9.15 21.33 10.17
N GLY A 25 7.84 21.04 10.14
CA GLY A 25 6.90 21.51 9.11
C GLY A 25 7.12 20.94 7.72
N ALA A 26 8.01 19.96 7.56
CA ALA A 26 8.26 19.29 6.28
C ALA A 26 7.75 17.83 6.27
N ARG A 27 7.43 17.33 5.08
CA ARG A 27 7.16 15.92 4.82
C ARG A 27 8.48 15.21 4.48
N PRO A 28 8.59 13.88 4.66
CA PRO A 28 9.83 13.15 4.46
C PRO A 28 10.19 12.91 2.98
N TRP A 29 9.32 13.27 2.04
CA TRP A 29 9.44 12.89 0.62
C TRP A 29 10.61 13.53 -0.12
N ASN A 30 11.26 14.54 0.46
CA ASN A 30 12.50 15.14 -0.06
C ASN A 30 13.77 14.38 0.37
N GLU A 31 13.66 13.42 1.28
CA GLU A 31 14.80 12.63 1.72
C GLU A 31 15.06 11.49 0.72
N LYS A 32 16.36 11.20 0.49
CA LYS A 32 16.76 10.12 -0.41
C LYS A 32 16.37 8.77 0.20
N ALA A 33 15.62 7.97 -0.56
CA ALA A 33 15.23 6.62 -0.19
C ALA A 33 15.03 5.78 -1.45
N ASP A 34 15.29 4.48 -1.36
CA ASP A 34 15.03 3.55 -2.46
C ASP A 34 13.55 3.19 -2.57
N ILE A 35 12.86 3.13 -1.42
CA ILE A 35 11.45 2.75 -1.33
C ILE A 35 10.70 3.77 -0.45
N ALA A 36 9.52 4.19 -0.91
CA ALA A 36 8.61 5.02 -0.13
C ALA A 36 7.35 4.25 0.27
N LEU A 37 7.01 4.29 1.56
CA LEU A 37 5.85 3.59 2.14
C LEU A 37 4.90 4.59 2.82
N PRO A 38 4.12 5.37 2.05
CA PRO A 38 3.18 6.33 2.62
C PRO A 38 2.06 5.61 3.38
N SER A 39 2.02 5.80 4.70
CA SER A 39 1.15 5.02 5.58
C SER A 39 0.41 5.88 6.63
N ALA A 40 0.39 7.20 6.46
CA ALA A 40 -0.20 8.10 7.45
C ALA A 40 -1.63 8.53 7.09
N THR A 41 -1.80 9.35 6.06
CA THR A 41 -3.09 9.98 5.75
C THR A 41 -3.36 10.06 4.25
N GLN A 42 -4.62 10.37 3.92
CA GLN A 42 -4.99 10.71 2.55
C GLN A 42 -4.22 11.94 2.04
N ASN A 43 -3.86 11.92 0.75
CA ASN A 43 -3.22 13.03 0.04
C ASN A 43 -1.93 13.55 0.70
N GLU A 44 -1.18 12.65 1.34
CA GLU A 44 0.11 13.01 1.94
C GLU A 44 1.25 13.16 0.93
N ILE A 45 1.08 12.63 -0.30
CA ILE A 45 2.00 12.84 -1.43
C ILE A 45 1.28 13.59 -2.54
N ASN A 46 1.72 14.79 -2.84
CA ASN A 46 1.26 15.56 -3.99
C ASN A 46 2.18 15.38 -5.21
N GLY A 47 1.87 16.06 -6.33
CA GLY A 47 2.66 15.95 -7.56
C GLY A 47 4.11 16.39 -7.39
N ASP A 48 4.38 17.40 -6.59
CA ASP A 48 5.76 17.91 -6.36
C ASP A 48 6.54 16.96 -5.44
N ASP A 49 5.90 16.41 -4.41
CA ASP A 49 6.48 15.35 -3.58
C ASP A 49 6.86 14.13 -4.44
N ALA A 50 5.98 13.73 -5.37
CA ALA A 50 6.25 12.61 -6.29
C ALA A 50 7.43 12.87 -7.22
N LYS A 51 7.54 14.08 -7.78
CA LYS A 51 8.71 14.49 -8.59
C LYS A 51 9.99 14.46 -7.77
N ALA A 52 9.94 14.93 -6.52
CA ALA A 52 11.09 14.90 -5.61
C ALA A 52 11.54 13.46 -5.31
N LEU A 53 10.61 12.55 -5.03
CA LEU A 53 10.91 11.12 -4.82
C LEU A 53 11.61 10.51 -6.05
N ILE A 54 11.10 10.79 -7.25
CA ILE A 54 11.71 10.29 -8.50
C ILE A 54 13.10 10.89 -8.72
N ALA A 55 13.26 12.19 -8.53
CA ALA A 55 14.55 12.87 -8.65
C ALA A 55 15.59 12.34 -7.66
N ASN A 56 15.15 11.87 -6.49
CA ASN A 56 15.99 11.26 -5.46
C ASN A 56 16.28 9.75 -5.73
N GLY A 57 15.72 9.18 -6.81
CA GLY A 57 16.02 7.82 -7.25
C GLY A 57 15.16 6.73 -6.60
N VAL A 58 13.95 7.07 -6.12
CA VAL A 58 13.02 6.05 -5.62
C VAL A 58 12.68 5.03 -6.72
N ILE A 59 12.77 3.75 -6.40
CA ILE A 59 12.48 2.66 -7.33
C ILE A 59 11.08 2.05 -7.13
N ALA A 60 10.52 2.23 -5.94
CA ALA A 60 9.20 1.71 -5.60
C ALA A 60 8.46 2.61 -4.60
N VAL A 61 7.16 2.74 -4.81
CA VAL A 61 6.22 3.34 -3.85
C VAL A 61 5.12 2.34 -3.57
N SER A 62 4.87 2.01 -2.29
CA SER A 62 3.81 1.08 -1.90
C SER A 62 2.93 1.71 -0.81
N GLU A 63 1.67 1.90 -1.11
CA GLU A 63 0.74 2.63 -0.26
C GLU A 63 0.20 1.77 0.89
N GLY A 64 0.61 2.10 2.13
CA GLY A 64 0.06 1.52 3.34
C GLY A 64 -1.23 2.20 3.81
N ALA A 65 -1.40 3.50 3.54
CA ALA A 65 -2.61 4.25 3.84
C ALA A 65 -3.68 4.11 2.74
N ASN A 66 -4.88 4.58 3.03
CA ASN A 66 -5.94 4.71 2.04
C ASN A 66 -5.74 6.01 1.25
N MET A 67 -5.46 5.89 -0.05
CA MET A 67 -5.31 7.00 -0.98
C MET A 67 -4.29 8.07 -0.52
N PRO A 68 -3.05 7.69 -0.15
CA PRO A 68 -2.06 8.67 0.31
C PRO A 68 -1.51 9.56 -0.81
N SER A 69 -1.50 9.06 -2.05
CA SER A 69 -1.05 9.82 -3.21
C SER A 69 -2.22 10.49 -3.93
N THR A 70 -2.05 11.77 -4.28
CA THR A 70 -3.03 12.48 -5.11
C THR A 70 -3.06 11.90 -6.53
N PRO A 71 -4.15 12.11 -7.30
CA PRO A 71 -4.21 11.67 -8.70
C PRO A 71 -3.06 12.21 -9.57
N GLU A 72 -2.57 13.40 -9.26
CA GLU A 72 -1.41 13.99 -9.91
C GLU A 72 -0.12 13.22 -9.58
N ALA A 73 0.10 12.91 -8.31
CA ALA A 73 1.25 12.11 -7.88
C ALA A 73 1.25 10.73 -8.56
N ILE A 74 0.08 10.07 -8.63
CA ILE A 74 -0.07 8.77 -9.29
C ILE A 74 0.34 8.85 -10.77
N ARG A 75 -0.07 9.89 -11.49
CA ARG A 75 0.33 10.10 -12.88
C ARG A 75 1.85 10.24 -13.01
N VAL A 76 2.47 11.04 -12.15
CA VAL A 76 3.93 11.22 -12.12
C VAL A 76 4.67 9.89 -11.93
N PHE A 77 4.22 9.04 -10.99
CA PHE A 77 4.81 7.72 -10.77
C PHE A 77 4.64 6.79 -11.97
N GLN A 78 3.46 6.79 -12.60
CA GLN A 78 3.19 5.96 -13.79
C GLN A 78 3.99 6.41 -15.01
N GLU A 79 4.12 7.72 -15.25
CA GLU A 79 4.92 8.29 -16.34
C GLU A 79 6.40 7.97 -16.18
N ALA A 80 6.90 7.99 -14.95
CA ALA A 80 8.27 7.59 -14.62
C ALA A 80 8.48 6.06 -14.64
N LYS A 81 7.42 5.26 -14.79
CA LYS A 81 7.45 3.80 -14.80
C LYS A 81 8.14 3.16 -13.59
N ILE A 82 8.08 3.79 -12.42
CA ILE A 82 8.51 3.16 -11.18
C ILE A 82 7.48 2.12 -10.71
N LEU A 83 7.88 1.23 -9.82
CA LEU A 83 6.96 0.26 -9.22
C LEU A 83 6.04 1.00 -8.23
N TYR A 84 4.82 1.28 -8.64
CA TYR A 84 3.82 1.95 -7.80
C TYR A 84 2.67 1.00 -7.48
N ALA A 85 2.58 0.58 -6.21
CA ALA A 85 1.52 -0.29 -5.70
C ALA A 85 0.43 0.54 -5.01
N PRO A 86 -0.79 0.63 -5.62
CA PRO A 86 -1.87 1.45 -5.07
C PRO A 86 -2.44 0.85 -3.78
N GLY A 87 -2.92 1.70 -2.88
CA GLY A 87 -3.46 1.32 -1.56
C GLY A 87 -4.48 0.19 -1.62
N LYS A 88 -5.40 0.22 -2.59
CA LYS A 88 -6.42 -0.84 -2.78
C LYS A 88 -5.87 -2.28 -2.93
N ALA A 89 -4.59 -2.42 -3.31
CA ALA A 89 -3.89 -3.69 -3.37
C ALA A 89 -2.87 -3.82 -2.25
N ALA A 90 -2.02 -2.81 -2.07
CA ALA A 90 -0.90 -2.85 -1.13
C ALA A 90 -1.34 -2.91 0.35
N ASN A 91 -2.43 -2.23 0.71
CA ASN A 91 -2.93 -2.22 2.10
C ASN A 91 -4.01 -3.27 2.39
N ALA A 92 -4.31 -4.15 1.47
CA ALA A 92 -5.36 -5.16 1.62
C ALA A 92 -5.10 -6.17 2.76
N GLY A 93 -3.89 -6.19 3.32
CA GLY A 93 -3.55 -7.04 4.47
C GLY A 93 -4.40 -6.76 5.70
N GLY A 94 -4.70 -5.50 6.00
CA GLY A 94 -5.54 -5.12 7.15
C GLY A 94 -6.95 -5.71 7.06
N VAL A 95 -7.63 -5.49 5.94
CA VAL A 95 -8.99 -6.03 5.73
C VAL A 95 -8.98 -7.56 5.60
N SER A 96 -7.92 -8.15 5.08
CA SER A 96 -7.78 -9.62 5.00
C SER A 96 -7.72 -10.24 6.40
N VAL A 97 -6.94 -9.67 7.32
CA VAL A 97 -6.88 -10.14 8.71
C VAL A 97 -8.24 -9.97 9.41
N SER A 98 -8.95 -8.87 9.16
CA SER A 98 -10.32 -8.70 9.66
C SER A 98 -11.26 -9.81 9.15
N GLY A 99 -11.15 -10.17 7.88
CA GLY A 99 -11.90 -11.30 7.30
C GLY A 99 -11.54 -12.64 7.95
N LEU A 100 -10.27 -12.88 8.23
CA LEU A 100 -9.81 -14.08 8.95
C LEU A 100 -10.34 -14.10 10.39
N GLU A 101 -10.37 -12.95 11.07
CA GLU A 101 -10.97 -12.82 12.41
C GLU A 101 -12.45 -13.15 12.39
N MET A 102 -13.21 -12.57 11.45
CA MET A 102 -14.63 -12.88 11.28
C MET A 102 -14.88 -14.38 11.04
N THR A 103 -14.00 -15.03 10.26
CA THR A 103 -14.07 -16.47 10.00
C THR A 103 -13.86 -17.27 11.29
N GLN A 104 -12.84 -16.96 12.08
CA GLN A 104 -12.58 -17.62 13.37
C GLN A 104 -13.77 -17.45 14.32
N ASN A 105 -14.35 -16.25 14.39
CA ASN A 105 -15.52 -15.98 15.21
C ASN A 105 -16.74 -16.79 14.77
N SER A 106 -16.94 -16.93 13.46
CA SER A 106 -18.06 -17.71 12.88
C SER A 106 -17.96 -19.20 13.18
N ILE A 107 -16.78 -19.77 13.03
CA ILE A 107 -16.54 -21.20 13.27
C ILE A 107 -16.27 -21.53 14.75
N LYS A 108 -16.16 -20.50 15.60
CA LYS A 108 -15.87 -20.61 17.05
C LYS A 108 -14.56 -21.35 17.35
N LEU A 109 -13.57 -21.22 16.48
CA LEU A 109 -12.22 -21.76 16.65
C LEU A 109 -11.21 -20.63 16.50
N SER A 110 -10.07 -20.77 17.19
CA SER A 110 -8.94 -19.85 17.07
C SER A 110 -7.81 -20.53 16.30
N TRP A 111 -7.20 -19.77 15.39
CA TRP A 111 -5.96 -20.16 14.72
C TRP A 111 -4.75 -19.65 15.50
N SER A 112 -3.61 -20.30 15.35
CA SER A 112 -2.36 -19.78 15.88
C SER A 112 -1.91 -18.53 15.12
N GLN A 113 -0.96 -17.80 15.68
CA GLN A 113 -0.37 -16.64 15.01
C GLN A 113 0.27 -17.05 13.68
N GLU A 114 0.93 -18.19 13.65
CA GLU A 114 1.60 -18.73 12.47
C GLU A 114 0.60 -19.06 11.35
N GLU A 115 -0.52 -19.70 11.70
CA GLU A 115 -1.59 -20.01 10.74
C GLU A 115 -2.20 -18.76 10.13
N VAL A 116 -2.43 -17.71 10.94
CA VAL A 116 -2.94 -16.43 10.45
C VAL A 116 -1.92 -15.75 9.53
N ASP A 117 -0.64 -15.75 9.91
CA ASP A 117 0.44 -15.16 9.12
C ASP A 117 0.62 -15.87 7.76
N GLU A 118 0.57 -17.20 7.73
CA GLU A 118 0.63 -17.97 6.48
C GLU A 118 -0.55 -17.67 5.55
N LYS A 119 -1.76 -17.58 6.10
CA LYS A 119 -2.95 -17.20 5.34
C LYS A 119 -2.81 -15.79 4.78
N LEU A 120 -2.36 -14.83 5.58
CA LEU A 120 -2.12 -13.45 5.16
C LEU A 120 -1.08 -13.38 4.05
N LYS A 121 0.05 -14.06 4.19
CA LYS A 121 1.09 -14.13 3.14
C LYS A 121 0.54 -14.69 1.83
N SER A 122 -0.24 -15.78 1.90
CA SER A 122 -0.90 -16.36 0.73
C SER A 122 -1.87 -15.39 0.05
N ILE A 123 -2.69 -14.67 0.82
CA ILE A 123 -3.62 -13.67 0.30
C ILE A 123 -2.87 -12.54 -0.40
N MET A 124 -1.85 -11.98 0.25
CA MET A 124 -1.07 -10.86 -0.33
C MET A 124 -0.29 -11.28 -1.57
N LYS A 125 0.26 -12.50 -1.59
CA LYS A 125 0.90 -13.08 -2.77
C LYS A 125 -0.08 -13.21 -3.94
N ASN A 126 -1.28 -13.73 -3.71
CA ASN A 126 -2.31 -13.86 -4.75
C ASN A 126 -2.76 -12.49 -5.30
N ILE A 127 -2.86 -11.47 -4.43
CA ILE A 127 -3.16 -10.10 -4.87
C ILE A 127 -2.04 -9.56 -5.77
N HIS A 128 -0.79 -9.74 -5.36
CA HIS A 128 0.36 -9.34 -6.17
C HIS A 128 0.37 -10.05 -7.53
N GLU A 129 0.23 -11.37 -7.56
CA GLU A 129 0.20 -12.16 -8.79
C GLU A 129 -0.93 -11.72 -9.74
N ALA A 130 -2.12 -11.45 -9.20
CA ALA A 130 -3.23 -10.90 -9.99
C ALA A 130 -2.91 -9.52 -10.56
N CYS A 131 -2.28 -8.64 -9.78
CA CYS A 131 -1.84 -7.33 -10.27
C CYS A 131 -0.81 -7.46 -11.39
N VAL A 132 0.17 -8.36 -11.27
CA VAL A 132 1.17 -8.64 -12.30
C VAL A 132 0.50 -9.20 -13.55
N GLN A 133 -0.36 -10.21 -13.41
CA GLN A 133 -1.05 -10.85 -14.53
C GLN A 133 -1.81 -9.85 -15.41
N TYR A 134 -2.54 -8.92 -14.79
CA TYR A 134 -3.39 -7.97 -15.53
C TYR A 134 -2.70 -6.61 -15.79
N GLY A 135 -1.58 -6.33 -15.13
CA GLY A 135 -0.89 -5.05 -15.20
C GLY A 135 0.38 -5.04 -16.04
N THR A 136 0.89 -6.21 -16.46
CA THR A 136 2.09 -6.27 -17.28
C THR A 136 1.85 -5.66 -18.67
N GLU A 137 2.66 -4.68 -19.01
CA GLU A 137 2.64 -4.00 -20.30
C GLU A 137 3.58 -4.70 -21.31
N PRO A 138 3.44 -4.43 -22.64
CA PRO A 138 4.27 -5.07 -23.67
C PRO A 138 5.78 -4.83 -23.52
N ASP A 139 6.17 -3.74 -22.86
CA ASP A 139 7.58 -3.38 -22.60
C ASP A 139 8.13 -4.00 -21.29
N GLY A 140 7.33 -4.82 -20.62
CA GLY A 140 7.70 -5.48 -19.36
C GLY A 140 7.43 -4.63 -18.11
N TYR A 141 6.97 -3.39 -18.25
CA TYR A 141 6.54 -2.58 -17.11
C TYR A 141 5.30 -3.18 -16.45
N ILE A 142 5.27 -3.20 -15.13
CA ILE A 142 4.11 -3.65 -14.36
C ILE A 142 3.33 -2.44 -13.86
N ASN A 143 2.21 -2.15 -14.51
CA ASN A 143 1.27 -1.14 -14.07
C ASN A 143 0.32 -1.70 -13.02
N TYR A 144 0.71 -1.63 -11.74
CA TYR A 144 -0.09 -2.15 -10.63
C TYR A 144 -1.45 -1.46 -10.49
N VAL A 145 -1.60 -0.21 -10.90
CA VAL A 145 -2.90 0.50 -10.89
C VAL A 145 -3.87 -0.16 -11.85
N LYS A 146 -3.43 -0.40 -13.09
CA LYS A 146 -4.20 -1.14 -14.10
C LYS A 146 -4.47 -2.57 -13.63
N GLY A 147 -3.43 -3.25 -13.14
CA GLY A 147 -3.53 -4.63 -12.66
C GLY A 147 -4.58 -4.80 -11.57
N ALA A 148 -4.55 -3.96 -10.54
CA ALA A 148 -5.51 -3.99 -9.45
C ALA A 148 -6.95 -3.70 -9.91
N ASN A 149 -7.13 -2.72 -10.81
CA ASN A 149 -8.45 -2.38 -11.34
C ASN A 149 -9.03 -3.52 -12.18
N VAL A 150 -8.24 -4.06 -13.11
CA VAL A 150 -8.68 -5.15 -14.00
C VAL A 150 -8.93 -6.42 -13.22
N ALA A 151 -8.07 -6.79 -12.26
CA ALA A 151 -8.29 -7.97 -11.41
C ALA A 151 -9.62 -7.88 -10.64
N GLY A 152 -9.91 -6.73 -10.04
CA GLY A 152 -11.18 -6.50 -9.35
C GLY A 152 -12.39 -6.57 -10.30
N PHE A 153 -12.30 -5.89 -11.45
CA PHE A 153 -13.35 -5.92 -12.47
C PHE A 153 -13.62 -7.34 -12.98
N MET A 154 -12.59 -8.10 -13.31
CA MET A 154 -12.73 -9.46 -13.84
C MET A 154 -13.44 -10.42 -12.88
N LYS A 155 -13.25 -10.24 -11.58
CA LYS A 155 -13.95 -11.04 -10.57
C LYS A 155 -15.46 -10.79 -10.62
N VAL A 156 -15.88 -9.54 -10.71
CA VAL A 156 -17.30 -9.14 -10.82
C VAL A 156 -17.88 -9.54 -12.19
N ALA A 157 -17.18 -9.24 -13.28
CA ALA A 157 -17.62 -9.57 -14.63
C ALA A 157 -17.85 -11.06 -14.84
N LYS A 158 -16.94 -11.92 -14.34
CA LYS A 158 -17.12 -13.38 -14.39
C LYS A 158 -18.35 -13.84 -13.62
N ALA A 159 -18.61 -13.28 -12.45
CA ALA A 159 -19.80 -13.58 -11.67
C ALA A 159 -21.07 -13.16 -12.40
N MET A 160 -21.10 -11.96 -12.97
CA MET A 160 -22.24 -11.48 -13.78
C MET A 160 -22.49 -12.38 -15.00
N MET A 161 -21.44 -12.76 -15.72
CA MET A 161 -21.57 -13.66 -16.87
C MET A 161 -22.11 -15.05 -16.46
N ALA A 162 -21.70 -15.56 -15.31
CA ALA A 162 -22.15 -16.86 -14.81
C ALA A 162 -23.62 -16.85 -14.36
N GLN A 163 -24.09 -15.71 -13.84
CA GLN A 163 -25.48 -15.53 -13.38
C GLN A 163 -26.42 -15.08 -14.49
N GLY A 164 -25.90 -14.57 -15.60
CA GLY A 164 -26.68 -13.97 -16.67
C GLY A 164 -27.11 -12.53 -16.37
N VAL A 165 -27.78 -11.94 -17.34
CA VAL A 165 -28.39 -10.59 -17.20
C VAL A 165 -29.78 -10.80 -16.62
N VAL A 166 -29.99 -10.32 -15.39
CA VAL A 166 -31.28 -10.39 -14.69
C VAL A 166 -31.97 -9.04 -14.83
#